data_db9cda85d2bc003730f2d63268c03087
#
_entry.id   db9cda85d2bc003730f2d63268c03087
#
_cell.length_a   1.000
_cell.length_b   1.000
_cell.length_c   1.000
_cell.angle_alpha   90.00
_cell.angle_beta   90.00
_cell.angle_gamma   90.00
#
_symmetry.space_group_name_H-M   'P 1'
#
loop_
_entity.id
_entity.type
_entity.pdbx_description
1 polymer ?
#
loop_
_entity_poly.entity_id
_entity_poly.type
_entity_poly.pdbx_seq_one_letter_code
_entity_poly.pdbx_strand_id
1 'polypeptide(L)'
;MSSVDILVPDLPESVADATVATWHKKPGDAVVRDEVLVEIETDKVVLEVPASADGILDAVLEDEGATVLSRQILGRLREGNSAGKESSEKADAKASTPAQRQQASLEEQNNDALSPAIRRLLAEHNLDPAAIKGTGVGGRLTREDVEKHLAKAPAPAEAKAPAAAPAAAPAPQLGHRSEKRVPMTRLRKRVAERLLEAKNSTAMLTTFNEVNMKPIMDLRKQYGEAFEKRHGIRLGFMSFYVKAVVEALKRYPEVNASIDGDDVVYHNYFDVSMAVSTPRGLVTPVLRDVDLLGMADIEKNIKELAVKGRDGKLTVDDLTGGNFTITNGGVFGSLMSTPIINPPQSAILGMHAIKDRPMAVNGKVEILPMMYLALSXDHRLIDGRXSVGFLVAIKELLEDPTRLLLDV
;
A
#
# COMPACT_ATOMS: atom_id res chain seq x y z
N MET A 1 18.65 -23.44 -23.61
CA MET A 1 17.66 -22.36 -23.45
C MET A 1 17.91 -21.71 -22.11
N SER A 2 18.17 -20.40 -22.13
CA SER A 2 18.51 -19.67 -20.92
C SER A 2 17.27 -19.34 -20.12
N SER A 3 17.32 -19.61 -18.83
CA SER A 3 16.28 -19.20 -17.88
C SER A 3 16.75 -17.97 -17.13
N VAL A 4 15.83 -17.06 -16.89
CA VAL A 4 16.09 -15.81 -16.16
C VAL A 4 15.25 -15.83 -14.90
N ASP A 5 15.87 -15.51 -13.77
CA ASP A 5 15.16 -15.43 -12.51
C ASP A 5 14.37 -14.11 -12.43
N ILE A 6 13.14 -14.20 -11.95
CA ILE A 6 12.31 -13.05 -11.65
C ILE A 6 12.58 -12.70 -10.18
N LEU A 7 13.16 -11.53 -9.93
CA LEU A 7 13.63 -11.14 -8.60
C LEU A 7 12.75 -10.05 -8.00
N VAL A 8 12.65 -10.05 -6.68
CA VAL A 8 12.05 -8.94 -5.94
C VAL A 8 12.91 -7.70 -6.19
N PRO A 9 12.33 -6.53 -6.53
CA PRO A 9 13.12 -5.30 -6.65
C PRO A 9 13.82 -4.95 -5.35
N ASP A 10 14.87 -4.14 -5.43
CA ASP A 10 15.55 -3.66 -4.24
C ASP A 10 14.55 -2.89 -3.38
N LEU A 11 14.32 -3.39 -2.17
CA LEU A 11 13.45 -2.73 -1.21
C LEU A 11 14.22 -1.61 -0.52
N PRO A 12 13.57 -0.46 -0.22
CA PRO A 12 14.23 0.62 0.51
C PRO A 12 14.72 0.14 1.89
N GLU A 13 15.72 0.82 2.45
CA GLU A 13 16.27 0.48 3.77
C GLU A 13 15.20 0.46 4.86
N SER A 14 14.17 1.28 4.72
CA SER A 14 13.06 1.36 5.69
C SER A 14 12.08 0.20 5.58
N VAL A 15 12.21 -0.66 4.56
CA VAL A 15 11.29 -1.78 4.31
C VAL A 15 12.09 -3.08 4.40
N ALA A 16 11.81 -3.89 5.42
CA ALA A 16 12.54 -5.14 5.65
C ALA A 16 12.07 -6.27 4.74
N ASP A 17 10.77 -6.33 4.47
CA ASP A 17 10.18 -7.42 3.68
C ASP A 17 8.95 -6.92 2.92
N ALA A 18 8.41 -7.80 2.09
CA ALA A 18 7.22 -7.52 1.29
C ALA A 18 6.39 -8.79 1.17
N THR A 19 5.17 -8.65 0.67
CA THR A 19 4.26 -9.77 0.45
C THR A 19 3.88 -9.83 -1.02
N VAL A 20 3.88 -11.03 -1.61
CA VAL A 20 3.40 -11.22 -2.98
C VAL A 20 1.89 -10.97 -2.98
N ALA A 21 1.44 -9.94 -3.69
CA ALA A 21 0.04 -9.56 -3.71
C ALA A 21 -0.74 -10.30 -4.79
N THR A 22 -0.31 -10.18 -6.05
CA THR A 22 -1.03 -10.75 -7.19
C THR A 22 -0.05 -11.18 -8.27
N TRP A 23 -0.22 -12.39 -8.79
CA TRP A 23 0.43 -12.85 -10.01
C TRP A 23 -0.52 -12.63 -11.18
N HIS A 24 -0.07 -11.88 -12.19
CA HIS A 24 -0.88 -11.60 -13.38
C HIS A 24 -0.72 -12.67 -14.46
N LYS A 25 0.29 -13.52 -14.33
CA LYS A 25 0.58 -14.60 -15.29
C LYS A 25 0.71 -15.93 -14.54
N LYS A 26 0.37 -17.00 -15.23
CA LYS A 26 0.48 -18.37 -14.71
C LYS A 26 1.64 -19.09 -15.40
N PRO A 27 2.21 -20.14 -14.79
CA PRO A 27 3.22 -20.95 -15.47
C PRO A 27 2.68 -21.44 -16.81
N GLY A 28 3.49 -21.26 -17.86
CA GLY A 28 3.11 -21.59 -19.21
C GLY A 28 2.60 -20.42 -20.05
N ASP A 29 2.29 -19.30 -19.44
CA ASP A 29 1.82 -18.11 -20.16
C ASP A 29 2.98 -17.41 -20.86
N ALA A 30 2.72 -16.93 -22.09
CA ALA A 30 3.68 -16.12 -22.83
C ALA A 30 3.70 -14.71 -22.24
N VAL A 31 4.89 -14.12 -22.12
CA VAL A 31 5.09 -12.79 -21.60
C VAL A 31 5.96 -11.97 -22.53
N VAL A 32 5.73 -10.67 -22.53
CA VAL A 32 6.49 -9.71 -23.31
C VAL A 32 7.34 -8.87 -22.35
N ARG A 33 8.49 -8.44 -22.81
CA ARG A 33 9.38 -7.57 -22.01
C ARG A 33 8.62 -6.37 -21.48
N ASP A 34 8.86 -6.01 -20.24
CA ASP A 34 8.24 -4.91 -19.50
C ASP A 34 6.77 -5.14 -19.13
N GLU A 35 6.19 -6.29 -19.47
CA GLU A 35 4.85 -6.67 -19.03
C GLU A 35 4.89 -6.98 -17.52
N VAL A 36 3.94 -6.45 -16.75
CA VAL A 36 3.90 -6.68 -15.31
C VAL A 36 3.50 -8.13 -15.03
N LEU A 37 4.37 -8.86 -14.35
CA LEU A 37 4.16 -10.28 -14.02
C LEU A 37 3.52 -10.46 -12.66
N VAL A 38 3.97 -9.69 -11.67
CA VAL A 38 3.56 -9.86 -10.28
C VAL A 38 3.61 -8.51 -9.57
N GLU A 39 2.72 -8.32 -8.61
CA GLU A 39 2.71 -7.15 -7.74
C GLU A 39 3.17 -7.57 -6.35
N ILE A 40 4.06 -6.76 -5.77
CA ILE A 40 4.62 -6.94 -4.43
C ILE A 40 4.11 -5.82 -3.54
N GLU A 41 3.50 -6.16 -2.42
CA GLU A 41 2.95 -5.19 -1.49
C GLU A 41 3.90 -4.98 -0.31
N THR A 42 4.28 -3.73 -0.07
CA THR A 42 5.05 -3.35 1.12
C THR A 42 4.13 -2.59 2.08
N ASP A 43 4.68 -2.17 3.21
CA ASP A 43 3.93 -1.37 4.20
C ASP A 43 3.56 0.02 3.66
N LYS A 44 4.22 0.46 2.60
CA LYS A 44 4.07 1.84 2.07
C LYS A 44 3.52 1.90 0.66
N VAL A 45 3.94 0.99 -0.23
CA VAL A 45 3.59 1.03 -1.65
C VAL A 45 3.39 -0.39 -2.19
N VAL A 46 2.74 -0.48 -3.35
CA VAL A 46 2.69 -1.70 -4.15
C VAL A 46 3.68 -1.53 -5.30
N LEU A 47 4.62 -2.46 -5.41
CA LEU A 47 5.65 -2.46 -6.45
C LEU A 47 5.27 -3.44 -7.54
N GLU A 48 5.46 -3.05 -8.79
CA GLU A 48 5.24 -3.91 -9.94
C GLU A 48 6.56 -4.53 -10.37
N VAL A 49 6.54 -5.83 -10.68
CA VAL A 49 7.71 -6.54 -11.18
C VAL A 49 7.49 -6.88 -12.65
N PRO A 50 8.16 -6.19 -13.58
CA PRO A 50 7.98 -6.46 -15.00
C PRO A 50 8.87 -7.61 -15.48
N ALA A 51 8.50 -8.18 -16.61
CA ALA A 51 9.34 -9.19 -17.28
C ALA A 51 10.61 -8.54 -17.80
N SER A 52 11.75 -9.18 -17.59
CA SER A 52 13.05 -8.69 -18.06
C SER A 52 13.31 -9.01 -19.52
N ALA A 53 12.54 -9.93 -20.11
CA ALA A 53 12.69 -10.36 -21.50
C ALA A 53 11.38 -11.00 -21.99
N ASP A 54 11.26 -11.13 -23.31
CA ASP A 54 10.18 -11.91 -23.91
C ASP A 54 10.40 -13.40 -23.60
N GLY A 55 9.34 -14.12 -23.35
CA GLY A 55 9.46 -15.54 -23.07
C GLY A 55 8.19 -16.17 -22.52
N ILE A 56 8.37 -17.27 -21.82
CA ILE A 56 7.28 -18.01 -21.20
C ILE A 56 7.57 -18.12 -19.71
N LEU A 57 6.58 -17.84 -18.89
CA LEU A 57 6.71 -18.00 -17.44
C LEU A 57 6.84 -19.49 -17.13
N ASP A 58 8.01 -19.90 -16.63
CA ASP A 58 8.35 -21.29 -16.44
C ASP A 58 7.85 -21.83 -15.09
N ALA A 59 8.08 -21.06 -14.03
CA ALA A 59 7.67 -21.47 -12.69
C ALA A 59 7.41 -20.27 -11.79
N VAL A 60 6.43 -20.41 -10.89
CA VAL A 60 6.16 -19.49 -9.79
C VAL A 60 6.72 -20.14 -8.53
N LEU A 61 7.75 -19.53 -7.94
CA LEU A 61 8.41 -20.08 -6.75
C LEU A 61 7.83 -19.50 -5.45
N GLU A 62 7.26 -18.30 -5.50
CA GLU A 62 6.61 -17.67 -4.37
C GLU A 62 5.16 -17.34 -4.74
N ASP A 63 4.21 -18.01 -4.09
CA ASP A 63 2.79 -17.83 -4.35
C ASP A 63 2.24 -16.55 -3.72
N GLU A 64 1.04 -16.17 -4.12
CA GLU A 64 0.32 -15.05 -3.52
C GLU A 64 0.20 -15.26 -2.01
N GLY A 65 0.53 -14.20 -1.26
CA GLY A 65 0.52 -14.23 0.21
C GLY A 65 1.88 -14.55 0.83
N ALA A 66 2.87 -14.97 0.04
CA ALA A 66 4.21 -15.30 0.54
C ALA A 66 4.96 -14.03 0.95
N THR A 67 5.72 -14.10 2.04
CA THR A 67 6.62 -13.03 2.46
C THR A 67 7.96 -13.19 1.78
N VAL A 68 8.46 -12.11 1.17
CA VAL A 68 9.68 -12.11 0.37
C VAL A 68 10.61 -10.98 0.80
N LEU A 69 11.92 -11.16 0.54
CA LEU A 69 12.96 -10.20 0.84
C LEU A 69 13.51 -9.59 -0.46
N SER A 70 14.30 -8.52 -0.34
CA SER A 70 14.98 -7.90 -1.48
C SER A 70 15.75 -8.95 -2.27
N ARG A 71 15.59 -8.90 -3.60
CA ARG A 71 16.29 -9.76 -4.56
C ARG A 71 15.98 -11.25 -4.42
N GLN A 72 14.98 -11.63 -3.63
CA GLN A 72 14.55 -13.03 -3.55
C GLN A 72 13.93 -13.46 -4.88
N ILE A 73 14.16 -14.71 -5.26
CA ILE A 73 13.64 -15.25 -6.52
C ILE A 73 12.13 -15.48 -6.37
N LEU A 74 11.34 -14.84 -7.22
CA LEU A 74 9.88 -14.98 -7.24
C LEU A 74 9.42 -16.09 -8.18
N GLY A 75 10.15 -16.29 -9.26
CA GLY A 75 9.82 -17.26 -10.29
C GLY A 75 10.89 -17.30 -11.35
N ARG A 76 10.66 -18.09 -12.38
CA ARG A 76 11.60 -18.24 -13.49
C ARG A 76 10.92 -18.01 -14.81
N LEU A 77 11.59 -17.28 -15.67
CA LEU A 77 11.17 -16.95 -17.01
C LEU A 77 12.09 -17.66 -18.00
N ARG A 78 11.50 -18.42 -18.92
CA ARG A 78 12.27 -19.04 -20.01
C ARG A 78 12.27 -18.11 -21.20
N GLU A 79 13.46 -17.62 -21.57
CA GLU A 79 13.60 -16.76 -22.74
C GLU A 79 13.31 -17.52 -24.01
N GLY A 80 12.57 -16.92 -24.93
CA GLY A 80 12.29 -17.52 -26.22
C GLY A 80 11.22 -16.79 -26.97
N ASN A 81 11.41 -16.75 -28.27
CA ASN A 81 10.48 -16.10 -29.19
C ASN A 81 9.46 -17.11 -29.68
N SER A 82 8.80 -17.83 -28.79
CA SER A 82 7.85 -18.80 -29.28
C SER A 82 6.45 -18.51 -28.80
N ALA A 83 5.71 -17.87 -29.66
CA ALA A 83 4.28 -18.03 -29.76
C ALA A 83 3.96 -19.44 -30.27
N GLY A 84 4.79 -20.43 -29.99
CA GLY A 84 4.55 -21.79 -30.42
C GLY A 84 3.75 -22.54 -29.41
N LYS A 85 2.56 -22.87 -29.76
CA LYS A 85 1.80 -23.90 -29.11
C LYS A 85 2.60 -25.20 -29.13
N GLU A 86 3.37 -25.47 -28.12
CA GLU A 86 3.74 -26.85 -27.89
C GLU A 86 2.85 -27.39 -26.82
N SER A 87 1.97 -28.22 -27.27
CA SER A 87 1.18 -29.09 -26.45
C SER A 87 2.08 -29.77 -25.41
N SER A 88 1.70 -29.68 -24.21
CA SER A 88 2.22 -30.47 -23.14
C SER A 88 2.02 -31.94 -23.49
N GLU A 89 2.99 -32.53 -24.10
CA GLU A 89 3.07 -33.97 -24.03
C GLU A 89 3.63 -34.32 -22.66
N LYS A 90 2.85 -35.01 -21.97
CA LYS A 90 3.08 -35.67 -20.72
C LYS A 90 4.45 -36.35 -20.70
N ALA A 91 5.32 -35.84 -19.91
CA ALA A 91 6.38 -36.65 -19.40
C ALA A 91 5.96 -37.10 -18.00
N ASP A 92 5.11 -38.10 -17.96
CA ASP A 92 4.93 -38.88 -16.77
C ASP A 92 6.15 -39.80 -16.63
N ALA A 93 7.24 -39.18 -16.34
CA ALA A 93 8.34 -39.95 -15.81
C ALA A 93 8.43 -39.61 -14.34
N LYS A 94 7.71 -40.36 -13.54
CA LYS A 94 8.03 -40.50 -12.14
C LYS A 94 9.40 -41.14 -12.07
N ALA A 95 10.41 -40.38 -12.28
CA ALA A 95 11.73 -40.80 -11.88
C ALA A 95 11.82 -40.56 -10.38
N SER A 96 11.61 -41.61 -9.63
CA SER A 96 11.97 -41.57 -8.23
C SER A 96 13.47 -41.28 -8.15
N THR A 97 13.79 -40.21 -7.47
CA THR A 97 15.18 -39.81 -7.25
C THR A 97 15.92 -40.95 -6.51
N PRO A 98 17.23 -41.08 -6.74
CA PRO A 98 18.02 -42.12 -6.03
C PRO A 98 17.87 -42.06 -4.50
N ALA A 99 17.57 -40.90 -3.95
CA ALA A 99 17.37 -40.78 -2.51
C ALA A 99 16.12 -41.49 -2.01
N GLN A 100 15.07 -41.57 -2.82
CA GLN A 100 13.85 -42.29 -2.44
C GLN A 100 14.04 -43.78 -2.46
N ARG A 101 14.90 -44.33 -3.37
CA ARG A 101 15.23 -45.75 -3.41
C ARG A 101 16.09 -46.19 -2.22
N GLN A 102 16.99 -45.30 -1.75
CA GLN A 102 17.80 -45.62 -0.56
C GLN A 102 16.96 -45.62 0.71
N GLN A 103 15.96 -44.70 0.82
CA GLN A 103 15.05 -44.69 1.96
C GLN A 103 14.16 -45.93 1.98
N ALA A 104 13.65 -46.34 0.82
CA ALA A 104 12.78 -47.51 0.74
C ALA A 104 13.55 -48.79 1.11
N SER A 105 14.85 -48.92 0.71
CA SER A 105 15.66 -50.07 1.05
C SER A 105 16.05 -50.13 2.52
N LEU A 106 16.24 -48.98 3.15
CA LEU A 106 16.49 -48.86 4.60
C LEU A 106 15.26 -49.22 5.42
N GLU A 107 14.08 -48.83 4.94
CA GLU A 107 12.82 -49.16 5.61
C GLU A 107 12.54 -50.66 5.55
N GLU A 108 12.84 -51.31 4.42
CA GLU A 108 12.70 -52.77 4.27
C GLU A 108 13.65 -53.52 5.18
N GLN A 109 14.90 -53.07 5.30
CA GLN A 109 15.89 -53.70 6.18
C GLN A 109 15.53 -53.56 7.66
N ASN A 110 14.97 -52.42 8.04
CA ASN A 110 14.52 -52.18 9.42
C ASN A 110 13.26 -52.99 9.75
N ASN A 111 12.38 -53.19 8.78
CA ASN A 111 11.17 -53.96 8.97
C ASN A 111 11.49 -55.47 9.15
N ASP A 112 12.53 -55.98 8.50
CA ASP A 112 12.94 -57.37 8.64
C ASP A 112 13.55 -57.69 10.01
N ALA A 113 14.06 -56.68 10.73
CA ALA A 113 14.64 -56.81 12.06
C ALA A 113 13.61 -56.69 13.19
N LEU A 114 12.34 -56.40 12.90
CA LEU A 114 11.29 -56.24 13.88
C LEU A 114 10.50 -57.53 14.08
N SER A 115 10.15 -57.80 15.35
CA SER A 115 9.24 -58.91 15.65
C SER A 115 7.83 -58.62 15.14
N PRO A 116 7.04 -59.66 14.82
CA PRO A 116 5.65 -59.42 14.37
C PRO A 116 4.80 -58.62 15.34
N ALA A 117 5.04 -58.80 16.66
CA ALA A 117 4.31 -58.05 17.68
C ALA A 117 4.63 -56.55 17.64
N ILE A 118 5.92 -56.23 17.40
CA ILE A 118 6.37 -54.85 17.30
C ILE A 118 5.85 -54.19 16.01
N ARG A 119 5.83 -54.95 14.91
CA ARG A 119 5.25 -54.47 13.65
C ARG A 119 3.80 -54.09 13.80
N ARG A 120 3.00 -54.92 14.49
CA ARG A 120 1.59 -54.63 14.76
C ARG A 120 1.44 -53.34 15.61
N LEU A 121 2.25 -53.22 16.65
CA LEU A 121 2.19 -52.06 17.55
C LEU A 121 2.52 -50.77 16.81
N LEU A 122 3.54 -50.81 15.95
CA LEU A 122 3.93 -49.62 15.14
C LEU A 122 2.84 -49.26 14.14
N ALA A 123 2.24 -50.25 13.50
CA ALA A 123 1.15 -50.02 12.54
C ALA A 123 -0.11 -49.47 13.25
N GLU A 124 -0.40 -50.02 14.45
CA GLU A 124 -1.57 -49.60 15.23
C GLU A 124 -1.47 -48.12 15.67
N HIS A 125 -0.26 -47.67 15.99
CA HIS A 125 -0.02 -46.28 16.43
C HIS A 125 0.59 -45.39 15.35
N ASN A 126 0.74 -45.91 14.13
CA ASN A 126 1.26 -45.20 12.97
C ASN A 126 2.63 -44.58 13.24
N LEU A 127 3.53 -45.34 13.81
CA LEU A 127 4.88 -44.92 14.20
C LEU A 127 5.94 -45.39 13.21
N ASP A 128 6.94 -44.55 12.98
CA ASP A 128 8.10 -44.87 12.15
C ASP A 128 9.16 -45.57 13.02
N PRO A 129 9.55 -46.80 12.71
CA PRO A 129 10.56 -47.51 13.50
C PRO A 129 11.93 -46.81 13.50
N ALA A 130 12.24 -46.00 12.48
CA ALA A 130 13.50 -45.25 12.43
C ALA A 130 13.55 -44.12 13.43
N ALA A 131 12.40 -43.63 13.91
CA ALA A 131 12.31 -42.54 14.87
C ALA A 131 12.47 -42.96 16.31
N ILE A 132 12.55 -44.29 16.57
CA ILE A 132 12.61 -44.85 17.90
C ILE A 132 13.96 -45.59 18.07
N LYS A 133 14.69 -45.23 19.14
CA LYS A 133 15.97 -45.90 19.44
C LYS A 133 15.71 -47.22 20.13
N GLY A 134 16.16 -48.33 19.52
CA GLY A 134 16.01 -49.66 20.08
C GLY A 134 17.02 -49.93 21.17
N THR A 135 16.58 -50.52 22.27
CA THR A 135 17.44 -50.92 23.40
C THR A 135 17.58 -52.45 23.53
N GLY A 136 16.97 -53.21 22.60
CA GLY A 136 17.08 -54.69 22.58
C GLY A 136 18.40 -55.15 22.03
N VAL A 137 18.57 -56.47 22.02
CA VAL A 137 19.80 -57.13 21.53
C VAL A 137 20.01 -56.78 20.06
N GLY A 138 21.20 -56.27 19.73
CA GLY A 138 21.52 -55.82 18.38
C GLY A 138 20.81 -54.54 17.93
N GLY A 139 20.36 -53.74 18.85
CA GLY A 139 19.66 -52.47 18.56
C GLY A 139 18.23 -52.64 18.13
N ARG A 140 17.63 -53.80 18.37
CA ARG A 140 16.24 -54.06 18.01
C ARG A 140 15.25 -53.29 18.89
N LEU A 141 14.15 -52.89 18.31
CA LEU A 141 13.06 -52.24 19.04
C LEU A 141 12.34 -53.26 19.95
N THR A 142 12.13 -52.88 21.21
CA THR A 142 11.36 -53.68 22.16
C THR A 142 10.01 -53.01 22.36
N ARG A 143 9.07 -53.75 22.94
CA ARG A 143 7.75 -53.21 23.28
C ARG A 143 7.87 -52.01 24.23
N GLU A 144 8.81 -52.13 25.18
CA GLU A 144 9.06 -51.02 26.14
C GLU A 144 9.55 -49.75 25.45
N ASP A 145 10.39 -49.91 24.41
CA ASP A 145 10.87 -48.75 23.64
C ASP A 145 9.74 -47.99 22.96
N VAL A 146 8.79 -48.72 22.37
CA VAL A 146 7.61 -48.14 21.73
C VAL A 146 6.71 -47.48 22.74
N GLU A 147 6.47 -48.14 23.89
CA GLU A 147 5.64 -47.60 24.98
C GLU A 147 6.26 -46.34 25.57
N LYS A 148 7.59 -46.32 25.76
CA LYS A 148 8.31 -45.14 26.23
C LYS A 148 8.23 -43.98 25.23
N HIS A 149 8.30 -44.28 23.95
CA HIS A 149 8.17 -43.29 22.89
C HIS A 149 6.77 -42.69 22.89
N LEU A 150 5.74 -43.51 23.06
CA LEU A 150 4.36 -43.06 23.16
C LEU A 150 4.11 -42.16 24.41
N ALA A 151 4.78 -42.52 25.53
CA ALA A 151 4.67 -41.77 26.78
C ALA A 151 5.43 -40.43 26.74
N LYS A 152 6.54 -40.39 25.98
CA LYS A 152 7.38 -39.21 25.81
C LYS A 152 6.84 -38.29 24.68
N ALA A 153 6.06 -38.83 23.76
CA ALA A 153 5.45 -38.03 22.76
C ALA A 153 4.51 -37.05 23.48
N PRO A 154 4.71 -35.75 23.37
CA PRO A 154 3.61 -34.87 23.76
C PRO A 154 2.40 -35.39 23.02
N ALA A 155 1.28 -35.50 23.74
CA ALA A 155 0.00 -35.85 23.14
C ALA A 155 -0.05 -35.22 21.77
N PRO A 156 -0.36 -35.99 20.70
CA PRO A 156 -0.15 -35.49 19.37
C PRO A 156 -0.73 -34.09 19.33
N ALA A 157 0.14 -33.11 19.32
CA ALA A 157 -0.25 -31.81 18.88
C ALA A 157 -1.01 -32.17 17.62
N GLU A 158 -2.33 -32.12 17.70
CA GLU A 158 -3.16 -32.31 16.53
C GLU A 158 -2.34 -31.74 15.42
N ALA A 159 -1.80 -32.60 14.57
CA ALA A 159 -1.06 -32.14 13.44
C ALA A 159 -1.96 -31.05 12.88
N LYS A 160 -1.60 -29.81 13.10
CA LYS A 160 -2.24 -28.73 12.40
C LYS A 160 -2.13 -29.19 10.97
N ALA A 161 -3.17 -29.80 10.51
CA ALA A 161 -3.33 -30.08 9.11
C ALA A 161 -2.80 -28.83 8.42
N PRO A 162 -1.84 -28.99 7.50
CA PRO A 162 -1.32 -27.83 6.80
C PRO A 162 -2.53 -26.98 6.50
N ALA A 163 -2.55 -25.79 7.04
CA ALA A 163 -3.71 -24.94 6.96
C ALA A 163 -4.18 -25.05 5.51
N ALA A 164 -5.24 -25.77 5.31
CA ALA A 164 -5.80 -25.93 3.99
C ALA A 164 -5.83 -24.52 3.41
N ALA A 165 -5.15 -24.36 2.29
CA ALA A 165 -5.21 -23.09 1.56
C ALA A 165 -6.63 -22.60 1.70
N PRO A 166 -6.86 -21.38 2.19
CA PRO A 166 -8.22 -20.97 2.50
C PRO A 166 -9.09 -21.30 1.32
N ALA A 167 -9.98 -22.26 1.54
CA ALA A 167 -10.90 -22.66 0.51
C ALA A 167 -11.53 -21.38 -0.02
N ALA A 168 -11.41 -21.17 -1.32
CA ALA A 168 -11.99 -20.00 -1.94
C ALA A 168 -13.39 -19.85 -1.36
N ALA A 169 -13.64 -18.73 -0.68
CA ALA A 169 -14.93 -18.50 -0.05
C ALA A 169 -16.00 -18.74 -1.11
N PRO A 170 -17.00 -19.57 -0.84
CA PRO A 170 -18.04 -19.82 -1.85
C PRO A 170 -18.66 -18.50 -2.27
N ALA A 171 -18.85 -18.32 -3.58
CA ALA A 171 -19.48 -17.14 -4.12
C ALA A 171 -20.81 -16.92 -3.41
N PRO A 172 -21.11 -15.69 -2.97
CA PRO A 172 -22.36 -15.43 -2.27
C PRO A 172 -23.53 -15.81 -3.16
N GLN A 173 -24.39 -16.69 -2.66
CA GLN A 173 -25.59 -17.09 -3.37
C GLN A 173 -26.65 -15.99 -3.22
N LEU A 174 -27.14 -15.51 -4.36
CA LEU A 174 -28.22 -14.50 -4.36
C LEU A 174 -29.43 -15.04 -3.66
N GLY A 175 -30.02 -14.23 -2.79
CA GLY A 175 -31.26 -14.60 -2.09
C GLY A 175 -31.06 -15.21 -0.72
N HIS A 176 -29.82 -15.48 -0.30
CA HIS A 176 -29.53 -15.99 1.04
C HIS A 176 -28.71 -14.98 1.83
N ARG A 177 -29.04 -14.84 3.11
CA ARG A 177 -28.23 -14.03 4.01
C ARG A 177 -26.88 -14.72 4.16
N SER A 178 -25.84 -14.05 3.72
CA SER A 178 -24.50 -14.63 3.74
C SER A 178 -23.48 -13.57 4.13
N GLU A 179 -22.38 -14.02 4.73
CA GLU A 179 -21.24 -13.17 5.08
C GLU A 179 -20.00 -13.78 4.45
N LYS A 180 -19.14 -12.92 3.94
CA LYS A 180 -17.87 -13.34 3.38
C LYS A 180 -16.74 -12.73 4.21
N ARG A 181 -15.86 -13.56 4.72
CA ARG A 181 -14.68 -13.11 5.46
C ARG A 181 -13.49 -13.09 4.51
N VAL A 182 -12.90 -11.91 4.37
CA VAL A 182 -11.73 -11.72 3.52
C VAL A 182 -10.66 -11.01 4.37
N PRO A 183 -9.47 -11.59 4.53
CA PRO A 183 -8.42 -10.92 5.28
C PRO A 183 -8.04 -9.59 4.62
N MET A 184 -7.76 -8.58 5.44
CA MET A 184 -7.25 -7.32 4.91
C MET A 184 -5.88 -7.54 4.29
N THR A 185 -5.60 -6.83 3.20
CA THR A 185 -4.26 -6.84 2.62
C THR A 185 -3.28 -6.19 3.60
N ARG A 186 -2.00 -6.46 3.41
CA ARG A 186 -0.93 -5.88 4.23
C ARG A 186 -0.98 -4.35 4.20
N LEU A 187 -1.17 -3.79 3.01
CA LEU A 187 -1.27 -2.33 2.85
C LEU A 187 -2.47 -1.77 3.59
N ARG A 188 -3.64 -2.42 3.50
CA ARG A 188 -4.84 -1.98 4.19
C ARG A 188 -4.66 -2.03 5.72
N LYS A 189 -4.02 -3.07 6.24
CA LYS A 189 -3.70 -3.16 7.67
C LYS A 189 -2.82 -2.00 8.12
N ARG A 190 -1.80 -1.67 7.32
CA ARG A 190 -0.89 -0.59 7.65
C ARG A 190 -1.60 0.77 7.64
N VAL A 191 -2.47 0.98 6.65
CA VAL A 191 -3.30 2.20 6.58
C VAL A 191 -4.19 2.30 7.84
N ALA A 192 -4.82 1.20 8.24
CA ALA A 192 -5.68 1.19 9.43
C ALA A 192 -4.90 1.54 10.69
N GLU A 193 -3.71 0.97 10.88
CA GLU A 193 -2.84 1.27 12.01
C GLU A 193 -2.46 2.74 12.06
N ARG A 194 -2.06 3.30 10.91
CA ARG A 194 -1.66 4.70 10.82
C ARG A 194 -2.82 5.65 11.11
N LEU A 195 -4.01 5.33 10.63
CA LEU A 195 -5.19 6.15 10.89
C LEU A 195 -5.57 6.15 12.37
N LEU A 196 -5.52 4.97 13.02
CA LEU A 196 -5.80 4.89 14.46
C LEU A 196 -4.71 5.60 15.27
N GLU A 197 -3.44 5.45 14.87
CA GLU A 197 -2.35 6.18 15.51
C GLU A 197 -2.59 7.69 15.43
N ALA A 198 -2.95 8.20 14.25
CA ALA A 198 -3.21 9.61 14.05
C ALA A 198 -4.34 10.10 14.96
N LYS A 199 -5.43 9.34 15.03
CA LYS A 199 -6.57 9.70 15.87
C LYS A 199 -6.21 9.68 17.36
N ASN A 200 -5.46 8.67 17.80
CA ASN A 200 -5.19 8.45 19.22
C ASN A 200 -4.01 9.27 19.76
N SER A 201 -3.06 9.67 18.90
CA SER A 201 -1.84 10.37 19.33
C SER A 201 -1.93 11.89 19.19
N THR A 202 -3.03 12.41 18.67
CA THR A 202 -3.21 13.86 18.48
C THR A 202 -4.44 14.34 19.24
N ALA A 203 -4.42 15.61 19.62
CA ALA A 203 -5.61 16.30 20.14
C ALA A 203 -6.25 17.03 18.95
N MET A 204 -6.90 16.26 18.09
CA MET A 204 -7.37 16.74 16.80
C MET A 204 -8.63 17.59 16.95
N LEU A 205 -8.59 18.79 16.41
CA LEU A 205 -9.72 19.72 16.34
C LEU A 205 -9.90 20.14 14.89
N THR A 206 -11.14 20.26 14.45
CA THR A 206 -11.43 20.72 13.10
C THR A 206 -12.18 22.03 13.15
N THR A 207 -11.70 23.02 12.39
CA THR A 207 -12.39 24.28 12.18
C THR A 207 -12.73 24.41 10.70
N PHE A 208 -13.84 25.07 10.42
CA PHE A 208 -14.38 25.20 9.06
C PHE A 208 -14.49 26.67 8.65
N ASN A 209 -14.40 26.90 7.36
CA ASN A 209 -14.75 28.20 6.78
C ASN A 209 -15.28 27.98 5.37
N GLU A 210 -15.82 29.01 4.78
CA GLU A 210 -16.36 28.94 3.43
C GLU A 210 -15.64 29.95 2.54
N VAL A 211 -15.51 29.61 1.26
CA VAL A 211 -14.80 30.45 0.30
C VAL A 211 -15.67 30.70 -0.92
N ASN A 212 -15.71 31.94 -1.34
CA ASN A 212 -16.28 32.33 -2.63
C ASN A 212 -15.22 32.04 -3.70
N MET A 213 -15.50 31.06 -4.55
CA MET A 213 -14.56 30.64 -5.58
C MET A 213 -14.69 31.44 -6.89
N LYS A 214 -15.62 32.40 -6.95
CA LYS A 214 -15.83 33.14 -8.18
C LYS A 214 -14.56 33.85 -8.67
N PRO A 215 -13.77 34.54 -7.82
CA PRO A 215 -12.57 35.22 -8.32
C PRO A 215 -11.60 34.26 -9.01
N ILE A 216 -11.40 33.07 -8.46
CA ILE A 216 -10.49 32.06 -9.05
C ILE A 216 -11.09 31.53 -10.35
N MET A 217 -12.39 31.23 -10.36
CA MET A 217 -13.06 30.73 -11.56
C MET A 217 -13.00 31.79 -12.68
N ASP A 218 -13.17 33.07 -12.35
CA ASP A 218 -13.07 34.14 -13.30
C ASP A 218 -11.64 34.27 -13.87
N LEU A 219 -10.63 34.16 -13.01
CA LEU A 219 -9.22 34.17 -13.47
C LEU A 219 -8.93 32.99 -14.43
N ARG A 220 -9.41 31.79 -14.08
CA ARG A 220 -9.22 30.63 -14.94
C ARG A 220 -9.91 30.81 -16.29
N LYS A 221 -11.10 31.38 -16.29
CA LYS A 221 -11.84 31.66 -17.51
C LYS A 221 -11.12 32.72 -18.37
N GLN A 222 -10.63 33.80 -17.74
CA GLN A 222 -9.98 34.90 -18.42
C GLN A 222 -8.59 34.50 -18.97
N TYR A 223 -7.78 33.82 -18.17
CA TYR A 223 -6.38 33.57 -18.49
C TYR A 223 -6.04 32.11 -18.82
N GLY A 224 -7.00 31.20 -18.70
CA GLY A 224 -6.73 29.78 -18.84
C GLY A 224 -6.14 29.40 -20.20
N GLU A 225 -6.69 29.96 -21.29
CA GLU A 225 -6.21 29.68 -22.64
C GLU A 225 -4.78 30.18 -22.84
N ALA A 226 -4.50 31.43 -22.45
CA ALA A 226 -3.16 32.01 -22.55
C ALA A 226 -2.16 31.25 -21.67
N PHE A 227 -2.56 30.84 -20.49
CA PHE A 227 -1.73 30.06 -19.58
C PHE A 227 -1.36 28.71 -20.19
N GLU A 228 -2.34 28.00 -20.72
CA GLU A 228 -2.11 26.68 -21.34
C GLU A 228 -1.21 26.80 -22.58
N LYS A 229 -1.42 27.82 -23.40
CA LYS A 229 -0.62 28.07 -24.59
C LYS A 229 0.84 28.33 -24.23
N ARG A 230 1.08 29.11 -23.16
CA ARG A 230 2.44 29.45 -22.76
C ARG A 230 3.15 28.30 -22.03
N HIS A 231 2.45 27.61 -21.13
CA HIS A 231 3.07 26.67 -20.20
C HIS A 231 2.86 25.20 -20.54
N GLY A 232 1.94 24.89 -21.46
CA GLY A 232 1.67 23.50 -21.85
C GLY A 232 0.92 22.69 -20.83
N ILE A 233 0.29 23.33 -19.85
CA ILE A 233 -0.50 22.68 -18.81
C ILE A 233 -1.72 23.55 -18.49
N ARG A 234 -2.86 22.91 -18.20
CA ARG A 234 -4.09 23.64 -17.88
C ARG A 234 -3.98 24.28 -16.51
N LEU A 235 -4.54 25.49 -16.38
CA LEU A 235 -4.63 26.17 -15.09
C LEU A 235 -5.81 25.59 -14.31
N GLY A 236 -5.51 24.76 -13.32
CA GLY A 236 -6.52 24.17 -12.44
C GLY A 236 -6.72 24.96 -11.17
N PHE A 237 -7.44 24.38 -10.22
CA PHE A 237 -7.66 24.99 -8.91
C PHE A 237 -6.48 24.73 -7.97
N MET A 238 -5.81 23.60 -8.11
CA MET A 238 -4.87 23.13 -7.09
C MET A 238 -3.67 24.05 -6.91
N SER A 239 -3.18 24.67 -7.97
CA SER A 239 -2.07 25.62 -7.85
C SER A 239 -2.45 26.84 -7.01
N PHE A 240 -3.69 27.31 -7.12
CA PHE A 240 -4.19 28.37 -6.26
C PHE A 240 -4.23 27.94 -4.79
N TYR A 241 -4.72 26.71 -4.53
CA TYR A 241 -4.79 26.18 -3.17
C TYR A 241 -3.40 26.06 -2.56
N VAL A 242 -2.45 25.51 -3.32
CA VAL A 242 -1.08 25.33 -2.85
C VAL A 242 -0.43 26.68 -2.55
N LYS A 243 -0.58 27.67 -3.44
CA LYS A 243 -0.02 29.00 -3.23
C LYS A 243 -0.62 29.67 -1.99
N ALA A 244 -1.92 29.57 -1.80
CA ALA A 244 -2.59 30.14 -0.63
C ALA A 244 -2.11 29.46 0.65
N VAL A 245 -1.98 28.13 0.62
CA VAL A 245 -1.49 27.35 1.78
C VAL A 245 -0.06 27.78 2.13
N VAL A 246 0.81 27.90 1.15
CA VAL A 246 2.21 28.29 1.41
C VAL A 246 2.29 29.65 2.08
N GLU A 247 1.54 30.63 1.59
CA GLU A 247 1.50 31.96 2.21
C GLU A 247 0.96 31.90 3.64
N ALA A 248 -0.10 31.12 3.86
CA ALA A 248 -0.63 30.95 5.21
C ALA A 248 0.37 30.24 6.13
N LEU A 249 1.11 29.25 5.63
CA LEU A 249 2.16 28.57 6.42
C LEU A 249 3.29 29.53 6.82
N LYS A 250 3.64 30.48 5.95
CA LYS A 250 4.63 31.52 6.29
C LYS A 250 4.16 32.41 7.42
N ARG A 251 2.87 32.74 7.43
CA ARG A 251 2.26 33.61 8.47
C ARG A 251 2.03 32.87 9.79
N TYR A 252 1.82 31.57 9.73
CA TYR A 252 1.51 30.72 10.88
C TYR A 252 2.48 29.54 10.93
N PRO A 253 3.75 29.78 11.32
CA PRO A 253 4.77 28.74 11.26
C PRO A 253 4.50 27.52 12.15
N GLU A 254 3.65 27.66 13.17
CA GLU A 254 3.25 26.52 14.02
C GLU A 254 2.51 25.45 13.22
N VAL A 255 1.77 25.88 12.17
CA VAL A 255 1.02 24.95 11.32
C VAL A 255 1.98 24.11 10.44
N ASN A 256 3.16 24.66 10.16
CA ASN A 256 4.21 23.98 9.38
C ASN A 256 5.20 23.22 10.28
N ALA A 257 4.94 23.14 11.57
CA ALA A 257 5.82 22.52 12.56
C ALA A 257 5.31 21.13 12.94
N SER A 258 6.12 20.39 13.65
CA SER A 258 5.75 19.07 14.17
C SER A 258 6.22 18.93 15.62
N ILE A 259 5.66 17.95 16.32
CA ILE A 259 6.03 17.63 17.71
C ILE A 259 6.96 16.42 17.67
N ASP A 260 8.12 16.53 18.32
CA ASP A 260 9.05 15.44 18.51
C ASP A 260 9.40 15.34 20.00
N GLY A 261 8.76 14.40 20.69
CA GLY A 261 8.88 14.29 22.15
C GLY A 261 8.30 15.53 22.80
N ASP A 262 9.13 16.27 23.51
CA ASP A 262 8.75 17.54 24.17
C ASP A 262 9.17 18.76 23.35
N ASP A 263 9.71 18.57 22.16
CA ASP A 263 10.18 19.65 21.31
C ASP A 263 9.19 19.96 20.20
N VAL A 264 9.13 21.25 19.85
CA VAL A 264 8.46 21.70 18.62
C VAL A 264 9.55 21.90 17.56
N VAL A 265 9.40 21.18 16.45
CA VAL A 265 10.37 21.27 15.32
C VAL A 265 9.75 22.16 14.27
N TYR A 266 10.35 23.35 14.08
CA TYR A 266 9.94 24.28 13.04
C TYR A 266 10.70 24.00 11.77
N HIS A 267 9.97 23.91 10.65
CA HIS A 267 10.56 23.67 9.34
C HIS A 267 10.63 24.97 8.55
N ASN A 268 11.80 25.31 8.02
CA ASN A 268 11.96 26.50 7.19
C ASN A 268 11.89 26.18 5.70
N TYR A 269 11.20 25.10 5.37
CA TYR A 269 10.94 24.68 4.00
C TYR A 269 9.48 24.23 3.93
N PHE A 270 8.95 24.21 2.71
CA PHE A 270 7.51 23.99 2.49
C PHE A 270 7.32 22.81 1.55
N ASP A 271 7.19 21.64 2.14
CA ASP A 271 6.91 20.38 1.44
C ASP A 271 5.45 20.01 1.73
N VAL A 272 4.62 20.03 0.71
CA VAL A 272 3.17 19.84 0.87
C VAL A 272 2.78 18.51 0.27
N SER A 273 2.17 17.66 1.09
CA SER A 273 1.61 16.40 0.63
C SER A 273 0.25 16.63 0.00
N MET A 274 0.01 15.93 -1.12
CA MET A 274 -1.26 16.03 -1.85
C MET A 274 -1.93 14.66 -1.81
N ALA A 275 -3.15 14.60 -1.28
CA ALA A 275 -3.89 13.33 -1.28
C ALA A 275 -4.37 13.02 -2.69
N VAL A 276 -3.98 11.86 -3.18
CA VAL A 276 -4.30 11.40 -4.54
C VAL A 276 -4.96 10.03 -4.45
N SER A 277 -6.13 9.88 -5.08
CA SER A 277 -6.82 8.61 -5.17
C SER A 277 -6.21 7.78 -6.31
N THR A 278 -5.87 6.53 -6.01
CA THR A 278 -5.34 5.60 -6.99
C THR A 278 -6.21 4.33 -7.01
N PRO A 279 -6.08 3.49 -8.04
CA PRO A 279 -6.81 2.22 -8.02
C PRO A 279 -6.50 1.34 -6.81
N ARG A 280 -5.34 1.54 -6.19
CA ARG A 280 -4.89 0.76 -5.02
C ARG A 280 -5.22 1.42 -3.68
N GLY A 281 -5.80 2.63 -3.69
CA GLY A 281 -6.16 3.36 -2.49
C GLY A 281 -5.64 4.79 -2.51
N LEU A 282 -5.82 5.47 -1.38
CA LEU A 282 -5.40 6.86 -1.22
C LEU A 282 -3.91 6.91 -0.85
N VAL A 283 -3.15 7.75 -1.56
CA VAL A 283 -1.75 8.01 -1.26
C VAL A 283 -1.52 9.51 -1.13
N THR A 284 -0.42 9.89 -0.46
CA THR A 284 -0.11 11.31 -0.22
C THR A 284 1.30 11.65 -0.69
N PRO A 285 1.52 11.70 -2.01
CA PRO A 285 2.83 12.11 -2.53
C PRO A 285 3.14 13.56 -2.17
N VAL A 286 4.42 13.89 -2.14
CA VAL A 286 4.92 15.16 -1.62
C VAL A 286 5.40 16.07 -2.75
N LEU A 287 4.90 17.31 -2.76
CA LEU A 287 5.47 18.39 -3.55
C LEU A 287 6.53 19.08 -2.71
N ARG A 288 7.76 19.07 -3.17
CA ARG A 288 8.87 19.61 -2.39
C ARG A 288 9.15 21.07 -2.76
N ASP A 289 9.51 21.86 -1.74
CA ASP A 289 9.91 23.26 -1.90
C ASP A 289 8.91 24.05 -2.74
N VAL A 290 7.63 23.93 -2.38
CA VAL A 290 6.55 24.52 -3.20
C VAL A 290 6.55 26.05 -3.18
N ASP A 291 7.19 26.66 -2.18
CA ASP A 291 7.36 28.12 -2.12
C ASP A 291 8.25 28.65 -3.25
N LEU A 292 9.08 27.78 -3.82
CA LEU A 292 9.98 28.14 -4.92
C LEU A 292 9.38 27.88 -6.30
N LEU A 293 8.19 27.30 -6.37
CA LEU A 293 7.55 26.89 -7.63
C LEU A 293 6.54 27.95 -8.09
N GLY A 294 6.49 28.14 -9.40
CA GLY A 294 5.42 28.92 -10.01
C GLY A 294 4.16 28.09 -10.18
N MET A 295 3.07 28.77 -10.59
CA MET A 295 1.78 28.09 -10.78
C MET A 295 1.85 26.93 -11.77
N ALA A 296 2.54 27.15 -12.89
CA ALA A 296 2.68 26.12 -13.93
C ALA A 296 3.44 24.89 -13.42
N ASP A 297 4.52 25.13 -12.67
CA ASP A 297 5.33 24.03 -12.12
C ASP A 297 4.52 23.23 -11.09
N ILE A 298 3.72 23.90 -10.28
CA ILE A 298 2.84 23.23 -9.32
C ILE A 298 1.85 22.33 -10.06
N GLU A 299 1.19 22.86 -11.09
CA GLU A 299 0.22 22.07 -11.87
C GLU A 299 0.89 20.87 -12.54
N LYS A 300 2.08 21.07 -13.12
CA LYS A 300 2.84 19.98 -13.76
C LYS A 300 3.24 18.89 -12.77
N ASN A 301 3.74 19.31 -11.60
CA ASN A 301 4.20 18.35 -10.58
C ASN A 301 3.03 17.55 -10.02
N ILE A 302 1.88 18.20 -9.79
CA ILE A 302 0.67 17.50 -9.32
C ILE A 302 0.21 16.48 -10.36
N LYS A 303 0.17 16.87 -11.63
CA LYS A 303 -0.23 15.98 -12.72
C LYS A 303 0.73 14.78 -12.82
N GLU A 304 2.04 15.03 -12.73
CA GLU A 304 3.05 13.98 -12.77
C GLU A 304 2.85 12.97 -11.63
N LEU A 305 2.65 13.46 -10.40
CA LEU A 305 2.41 12.60 -9.24
C LEU A 305 1.10 11.82 -9.37
N ALA A 306 0.05 12.46 -9.90
CA ALA A 306 -1.24 11.79 -10.11
C ALA A 306 -1.14 10.67 -11.14
N VAL A 307 -0.40 10.90 -12.23
CA VAL A 307 -0.17 9.89 -13.26
C VAL A 307 0.66 8.73 -12.70
N LYS A 308 1.72 9.04 -11.95
CA LYS A 308 2.53 8.01 -11.28
C LYS A 308 1.67 7.19 -10.30
N GLY A 309 0.78 7.84 -9.56
CA GLY A 309 -0.12 7.15 -8.64
C GLY A 309 -1.06 6.21 -9.35
N ARG A 310 -1.67 6.67 -10.44
CA ARG A 310 -2.58 5.85 -11.24
C ARG A 310 -1.85 4.65 -11.85
N ASP A 311 -0.62 4.85 -12.31
CA ASP A 311 0.16 3.82 -13.00
C ASP A 311 0.97 2.94 -12.04
N GLY A 312 0.88 3.18 -10.72
CA GLY A 312 1.60 2.39 -9.71
C GLY A 312 3.10 2.63 -9.67
N LYS A 313 3.56 3.81 -10.09
CA LYS A 313 4.98 4.13 -10.23
C LYS A 313 5.50 5.11 -9.17
N LEU A 314 4.69 5.41 -8.14
CA LEU A 314 5.17 6.24 -7.02
C LEU A 314 6.24 5.50 -6.24
N THR A 315 7.36 6.19 -5.99
CA THR A 315 8.46 5.65 -5.20
C THR A 315 8.26 5.97 -3.73
N VAL A 316 9.04 5.33 -2.87
CA VAL A 316 9.03 5.65 -1.44
C VAL A 316 9.46 7.10 -1.22
N ASP A 317 10.43 7.59 -2.00
CA ASP A 317 10.86 9.00 -1.91
C ASP A 317 9.71 9.96 -2.23
N ASP A 318 8.86 9.63 -3.20
CA ASP A 318 7.68 10.45 -3.54
C ASP A 318 6.71 10.57 -2.37
N LEU A 319 6.68 9.58 -1.49
CA LEU A 319 5.70 9.48 -0.40
C LEU A 319 6.28 9.83 0.98
N THR A 320 7.59 10.10 1.07
CA THR A 320 8.28 10.34 2.33
C THR A 320 8.40 11.84 2.59
N GLY A 321 8.14 12.23 3.84
CA GLY A 321 8.25 13.62 4.25
C GLY A 321 6.92 14.34 4.15
N GLY A 322 6.99 15.64 3.87
CA GLY A 322 5.82 16.51 3.86
C GLY A 322 5.58 17.11 5.24
N ASN A 323 5.26 18.40 5.25
CA ASN A 323 5.01 19.15 6.50
C ASN A 323 3.53 19.46 6.72
N PHE A 324 2.75 19.37 5.67
CA PHE A 324 1.34 19.74 5.64
C PHE A 324 0.67 18.95 4.53
N THR A 325 -0.60 18.63 4.67
CA THR A 325 -1.34 17.87 3.65
C THR A 325 -2.55 18.64 3.15
N ILE A 326 -2.78 18.59 1.84
CA ILE A 326 -4.03 19.07 1.21
C ILE A 326 -4.77 17.85 0.66
N THR A 327 -6.05 17.73 1.01
CA THR A 327 -6.90 16.66 0.50
C THR A 327 -8.15 17.26 -0.14
N ASN A 328 -8.54 16.77 -1.30
CA ASN A 328 -9.69 17.30 -2.03
C ASN A 328 -10.79 16.24 -2.16
N GLY A 329 -11.79 16.34 -1.28
CA GLY A 329 -12.98 15.49 -1.34
C GLY A 329 -14.03 15.96 -2.32
N GLY A 330 -13.84 17.15 -2.89
CA GLY A 330 -14.80 17.74 -3.81
C GLY A 330 -14.96 16.97 -5.11
N VAL A 331 -13.91 16.29 -5.54
CA VAL A 331 -13.95 15.44 -6.74
C VAL A 331 -14.93 14.27 -6.57
N PHE A 332 -15.26 13.91 -5.33
CA PHE A 332 -16.24 12.86 -5.02
C PHE A 332 -17.59 13.44 -4.59
N GLY A 333 -17.75 14.77 -4.61
CA GLY A 333 -18.99 15.44 -4.26
C GLY A 333 -19.17 15.75 -2.79
N SER A 334 -18.12 15.63 -1.96
CA SER A 334 -18.24 15.91 -0.53
C SER A 334 -18.57 17.36 -0.25
N LEU A 335 -19.63 17.60 0.53
CA LEU A 335 -19.97 18.93 1.02
C LEU A 335 -18.95 19.41 2.05
N MET A 336 -18.62 18.56 3.00
CA MET A 336 -17.77 18.90 4.14
C MET A 336 -17.34 17.63 4.84
N SER A 337 -16.09 17.56 5.27
CA SER A 337 -15.55 16.43 6.02
C SER A 337 -14.57 16.93 7.09
N THR A 338 -14.26 16.07 8.05
CA THR A 338 -13.25 16.34 9.06
C THR A 338 -12.03 15.48 8.74
N PRO A 339 -11.04 16.02 8.01
CA PRO A 339 -9.91 15.21 7.57
C PRO A 339 -9.04 14.77 8.74
N ILE A 340 -8.38 13.62 8.58
CA ILE A 340 -7.51 13.05 9.59
C ILE A 340 -6.06 13.47 9.29
N ILE A 341 -5.36 13.96 10.30
CA ILE A 341 -3.98 14.43 10.19
C ILE A 341 -3.07 13.26 9.78
N ASN A 342 -2.06 13.56 8.98
CA ASN A 342 -1.06 12.58 8.52
C ASN A 342 0.21 12.75 9.37
N PRO A 343 0.38 11.94 10.44
CA PRO A 343 1.53 12.12 11.34
C PRO A 343 2.87 11.99 10.58
N PRO A 344 3.93 12.70 11.00
CA PRO A 344 4.04 13.58 12.16
C PRO A 344 3.60 15.02 11.92
N GLN A 345 2.90 15.28 10.82
CA GLN A 345 2.38 16.60 10.50
C GLN A 345 1.38 17.04 11.58
N SER A 346 1.19 18.35 11.70
CA SER A 346 0.32 18.93 12.74
C SER A 346 -1.04 19.35 12.20
N ALA A 347 -1.22 19.39 10.89
CA ALA A 347 -2.45 19.87 10.30
C ALA A 347 -2.67 19.33 8.90
N ILE A 348 -3.92 19.39 8.46
CA ILE A 348 -4.36 18.98 7.13
C ILE A 348 -5.53 19.86 6.69
N LEU A 349 -5.51 20.27 5.43
CA LEU A 349 -6.57 21.10 4.84
C LEU A 349 -7.43 20.25 3.91
N GLY A 350 -8.72 20.24 4.15
CA GLY A 350 -9.70 19.60 3.28
C GLY A 350 -10.40 20.59 2.38
N MET A 351 -10.37 20.34 1.07
CA MET A 351 -11.14 21.06 0.06
C MET A 351 -12.38 20.22 -0.27
N HIS A 352 -13.43 20.86 -0.74
CA HIS A 352 -14.72 20.18 -0.95
C HIS A 352 -15.37 20.62 -2.26
N ALA A 353 -16.58 20.14 -2.50
CA ALA A 353 -17.31 20.45 -3.73
C ALA A 353 -17.63 21.95 -3.81
N ILE A 354 -17.48 22.50 -5.00
CA ILE A 354 -17.89 23.88 -5.29
C ILE A 354 -19.36 23.84 -5.72
N LYS A 355 -20.20 24.54 -4.99
CA LYS A 355 -21.64 24.57 -5.25
C LYS A 355 -22.16 25.99 -5.24
N ASP A 356 -23.08 26.31 -6.16
CA ASP A 356 -23.76 27.57 -6.15
C ASP A 356 -24.67 27.65 -4.93
N ARG A 357 -24.55 28.76 -4.16
CA ARG A 357 -25.35 29.00 -2.97
C ARG A 357 -25.81 30.45 -2.90
N PRO A 358 -27.01 30.69 -2.35
CA PRO A 358 -27.44 32.05 -2.10
C PRO A 358 -26.69 32.62 -0.89
N MET A 359 -25.96 33.70 -1.09
CA MET A 359 -25.13 34.33 -0.07
C MET A 359 -25.56 35.80 0.10
N ALA A 360 -25.53 36.26 1.34
CA ALA A 360 -25.76 37.68 1.64
C ALA A 360 -24.47 38.47 1.35
N VAL A 361 -24.53 39.39 0.39
CA VAL A 361 -23.39 40.23 0.01
C VAL A 361 -23.87 41.68 0.00
N ASN A 362 -23.31 42.46 0.93
CA ASN A 362 -23.68 43.89 1.08
C ASN A 362 -25.20 44.13 1.18
N GLY A 363 -25.86 43.26 1.93
CA GLY A 363 -27.28 43.33 2.17
C GLY A 363 -28.19 42.81 1.07
N LYS A 364 -27.59 42.20 0.03
CA LYS A 364 -28.32 41.60 -1.08
C LYS A 364 -28.02 40.14 -1.18
N VAL A 365 -28.93 39.37 -1.79
CA VAL A 365 -28.73 37.96 -2.04
C VAL A 365 -28.05 37.77 -3.41
N GLU A 366 -26.92 37.10 -3.42
CA GLU A 366 -26.22 36.78 -4.66
C GLU A 366 -25.98 35.28 -4.70
N ILE A 367 -26.04 34.68 -5.90
CA ILE A 367 -25.70 33.28 -6.10
C ILE A 367 -24.21 33.21 -6.39
N LEU A 368 -23.45 32.53 -5.53
CA LEU A 368 -22.01 32.46 -5.64
C LEU A 368 -21.54 31.00 -5.60
N PRO A 369 -20.47 30.67 -6.33
CA PRO A 369 -19.88 29.31 -6.23
C PRO A 369 -19.07 29.19 -4.94
N MET A 370 -19.63 28.51 -3.96
CA MET A 370 -19.05 28.42 -2.62
C MET A 370 -18.41 27.04 -2.39
N MET A 371 -17.36 27.02 -1.59
CA MET A 371 -16.67 25.81 -1.19
C MET A 371 -16.38 25.87 0.30
N TYR A 372 -16.60 24.76 1.01
CA TYR A 372 -16.18 24.65 2.41
C TYR A 372 -14.73 24.22 2.50
N LEU A 373 -14.00 24.84 3.43
CA LEU A 373 -12.66 24.45 3.85
C LEU A 373 -12.75 23.84 5.24
N ALA A 374 -11.98 22.78 5.47
CA ALA A 374 -11.83 22.19 6.80
C ALA A 374 -10.35 22.11 7.13
N LEU A 375 -9.97 22.61 8.32
CA LEU A 375 -8.61 22.48 8.82
C LEU A 375 -8.66 21.62 10.08
N SER A 376 -8.00 20.50 10.04
CA SER A 376 -7.81 19.71 11.25
C SER A 376 -6.41 19.94 11.79
N UNK A 377 -6.18 20.25 13.28
CA UNK A 377 -5.01 20.55 13.88
C UNK A 377 -4.72 19.70 15.03
N ASP A 378 -3.83 19.56 15.11
CA ASP A 378 -3.38 19.06 16.41
C ASP A 378 -3.35 20.21 17.42
N HIS A 379 -4.31 20.24 18.27
CA HIS A 379 -4.51 21.33 19.22
C HIS A 379 -3.42 21.38 20.30
N ARG A 380 -2.59 20.38 20.43
CA ARG A 380 -1.44 20.42 21.35
C ARG A 380 -0.40 21.45 20.91
N LEU A 381 -0.34 21.73 19.60
CA LEU A 381 0.63 22.66 19.00
C LEU A 381 -0.03 23.92 18.44
N ILE A 382 -1.18 23.76 17.83
CA ILE A 382 -1.89 24.83 17.13
C ILE A 382 -3.13 25.20 17.95
N ASP A 383 -3.14 26.39 18.53
CA ASP A 383 -4.30 26.85 19.30
C ASP A 383 -5.40 27.41 18.37
N GLY A 384 -6.53 27.82 18.96
CA GLY A 384 -7.67 28.29 18.21
C GLY A 384 -7.37 29.52 17.37
N ARG A 385 -6.55 30.43 17.88
CA ARG A 385 -6.16 31.63 17.15
C ARG A 385 -5.31 31.30 15.91
N UNK A 386 -4.55 30.40 16.00
CA UNK A 386 -3.69 29.99 15.03
C UNK A 386 -4.35 29.32 13.97
N SER A 387 -5.19 28.43 14.33
CA SER A 387 -5.93 27.62 13.35
C SER A 387 -6.98 28.44 12.59
N VAL A 388 -7.77 29.20 13.31
CA VAL A 388 -8.80 30.04 12.69
C VAL A 388 -8.14 31.09 11.79
N GLY A 389 -7.07 31.73 12.27
CA GLY A 389 -6.35 32.74 11.49
C GLY A 389 -5.73 32.17 10.22
N PHE A 390 -5.17 30.97 10.32
CA PHE A 390 -4.60 30.26 9.18
C PHE A 390 -5.67 30.00 8.12
N LEU A 391 -6.82 29.51 8.53
CA LEU A 391 -7.90 29.21 7.59
C LEU A 391 -8.50 30.50 6.97
N VAL A 392 -8.61 31.56 7.77
CA VAL A 392 -9.06 32.87 7.27
C VAL A 392 -8.06 33.41 6.23
N ALA A 393 -6.73 33.25 6.49
CA ALA A 393 -5.71 33.68 5.52
C ALA A 393 -5.90 32.97 4.18
N ILE A 394 -6.12 31.65 4.22
CA ILE A 394 -6.37 30.89 2.99
C ILE A 394 -7.63 31.41 2.27
N LYS A 395 -8.71 31.60 3.02
CA LYS A 395 -9.96 32.13 2.48
C LYS A 395 -9.73 33.47 1.78
N GLU A 396 -9.05 34.40 2.43
CA GLU A 396 -8.81 35.74 1.88
C GLU A 396 -7.95 35.68 0.61
N LEU A 397 -6.93 34.80 0.58
CA LEU A 397 -6.07 34.67 -0.58
C LEU A 397 -6.79 34.01 -1.76
N LEU A 398 -7.71 33.10 -1.50
CA LEU A 398 -8.51 32.49 -2.56
C LEU A 398 -9.60 33.43 -3.07
N GLU A 399 -10.16 34.25 -2.19
CA GLU A 399 -11.19 35.21 -2.57
C GLU A 399 -10.61 36.45 -3.24
N ASP A 400 -9.31 36.72 -3.06
CA ASP A 400 -8.63 37.83 -3.71
C ASP A 400 -7.20 37.39 -4.07
N PRO A 401 -7.04 36.62 -5.16
CA PRO A 401 -5.71 36.07 -5.53
C PRO A 401 -4.67 37.16 -5.88
N THR A 402 -5.08 38.38 -6.15
CA THR A 402 -4.15 39.49 -6.38
C THR A 402 -3.24 39.69 -5.17
N ARG A 403 -3.70 39.36 -3.97
CA ARG A 403 -2.88 39.44 -2.75
C ARG A 403 -1.63 38.60 -2.84
N LEU A 404 -1.69 37.44 -3.53
CA LEU A 404 -0.53 36.59 -3.75
C LEU A 404 0.54 37.28 -4.57
N LEU A 405 0.11 38.04 -5.57
CA LEU A 405 1.02 38.80 -6.43
C LEU A 405 1.68 39.96 -5.69
N LEU A 406 0.92 40.64 -4.84
CA LEU A 406 1.38 41.82 -4.13
C LEU A 406 2.04 41.53 -2.78
N ASP A 407 1.96 40.31 -2.34
CA ASP A 407 2.50 39.85 -1.05
C ASP A 407 1.90 40.66 0.13
N VAL A 408 0.55 40.79 0.15
CA VAL A 408 -0.18 41.50 1.19
C VAL A 408 -1.26 40.62 1.85
#